data_fe182efe7cf4fe39611bc007010e8634
#
_entry.id   fe182efe7cf4fe39611bc007010e8634
#
_cell.length_a   1.000
_cell.length_b   1.000
_cell.length_c   1.000
_cell.angle_alpha   90.00
_cell.angle_beta   90.00
_cell.angle_gamma   90.00
#
_symmetry.space_group_name_H-M   'P 1'
#
loop_
_entity.id
_entity.type
_entity.pdbx_description
1 polymer ?
#
loop_
_entity_poly.entity_id
_entity_poly.type
_entity_poly.pdbx_seq_one_letter_code
_entity_poly.pdbx_strand_id
1 'polypeptide(L)'
;MILARLSSSPRRIATVGLVAWLVAACAVPTNPPTPSPTPLPTIPPAAPSYTLGPAPTGCPTSTPAALPAGTTATVTMTTNYGNIVIKVDASLGPNAAGAFVALARCGYYNNVLFHRIKPGFVIQAGDGQYARLPSLTPDKFGQGGPGWTIPDDKVTTIYKRGMLAIANQTTANTGSSQFFIVLDDSAQTDLGAATANNYSQFGNVTSGMDVVDKIALVPLGGDNGEMPVQPVVITGTTVTVP
;
A
#
# COMPACT_ATOMS: atom_id res chain seq x y z
N MET A 1 67.09 13.64 5.38
CA MET A 1 68.28 12.77 5.45
C MET A 1 67.75 11.37 5.10
N ILE A 2 67.89 10.75 4.01
CA ILE A 2 68.99 10.49 3.10
C ILE A 2 68.39 10.16 1.73
N LEU A 3 68.94 10.72 0.71
CA LEU A 3 68.82 10.45 -0.73
C LEU A 3 69.45 9.10 -1.12
N ALA A 4 68.95 8.46 -2.18
CA ALA A 4 69.76 7.80 -3.20
C ALA A 4 68.80 7.16 -4.24
N ARG A 5 68.81 7.52 -5.37
CA ARG A 5 69.64 7.62 -6.59
C ARG A 5 69.17 6.63 -7.65
N LEU A 6 68.95 7.21 -8.78
CA LEU A 6 68.76 6.67 -10.14
C LEU A 6 69.75 5.57 -10.54
N SER A 7 69.27 4.63 -11.41
CA SER A 7 70.13 3.97 -12.38
C SER A 7 69.37 3.75 -13.66
N SER A 8 69.79 4.46 -14.68
CA SER A 8 69.41 4.35 -16.08
C SER A 8 70.28 3.31 -16.77
N SER A 9 69.77 2.54 -17.71
CA SER A 9 70.57 1.92 -18.76
C SER A 9 69.74 1.60 -20.00
N PRO A 10 70.20 1.92 -21.21
CA PRO A 10 69.46 1.77 -22.44
C PRO A 10 69.88 0.49 -23.18
N ARG A 11 69.02 -0.22 -23.88
CA ARG A 11 69.36 -1.17 -24.86
C ARG A 11 68.42 -1.31 -26.05
N ARG A 12 68.90 -0.78 -27.14
CA ARG A 12 69.00 -1.30 -28.51
C ARG A 12 67.71 -1.71 -29.25
N ILE A 13 67.53 -0.97 -30.29
CA ILE A 13 66.69 -1.09 -31.46
C ILE A 13 67.00 -2.34 -32.25
N ALA A 14 66.00 -3.16 -32.55
CA ALA A 14 66.05 -4.13 -33.64
C ALA A 14 64.83 -3.89 -34.53
N THR A 15 65.12 -3.35 -35.71
CA THR A 15 64.17 -3.13 -36.82
C THR A 15 63.87 -4.47 -37.48
N VAL A 16 62.69 -4.97 -37.42
CA VAL A 16 62.19 -6.06 -38.27
C VAL A 16 61.08 -5.49 -39.13
N GLY A 17 61.34 -5.45 -40.43
CA GLY A 17 60.34 -5.02 -41.40
C GLY A 17 59.15 -5.98 -41.49
N LEU A 18 57.97 -5.49 -41.36
CA LEU A 18 56.73 -6.26 -41.57
C LEU A 18 56.11 -5.78 -42.88
N VAL A 19 56.04 -6.63 -43.86
CA VAL A 19 55.30 -6.44 -45.11
C VAL A 19 53.79 -6.36 -44.77
N ALA A 20 53.21 -5.20 -45.00
CA ALA A 20 51.79 -5.03 -44.85
C ALA A 20 51.02 -5.60 -46.05
N TRP A 21 50.23 -6.62 -45.81
CA TRP A 21 49.20 -7.08 -46.74
C TRP A 21 47.95 -6.20 -46.52
N LEU A 22 47.65 -5.34 -47.49
CA LEU A 22 46.38 -4.61 -47.55
C LEU A 22 45.27 -5.59 -47.97
N VAL A 23 44.51 -6.07 -46.99
CA VAL A 23 43.22 -6.73 -47.23
C VAL A 23 42.15 -5.61 -47.31
N ALA A 24 41.72 -5.33 -48.53
CA ALA A 24 40.55 -4.46 -48.75
C ALA A 24 39.29 -5.14 -48.22
N ALA A 25 38.84 -4.82 -46.99
CA ALA A 25 37.56 -5.24 -46.46
C ALA A 25 36.46 -4.44 -47.16
N CYS A 26 35.70 -5.09 -48.02
CA CYS A 26 34.42 -4.54 -48.49
C CYS A 26 33.49 -4.33 -47.30
N ALA A 27 33.30 -3.07 -46.89
CA ALA A 27 32.30 -2.70 -45.90
C ALA A 27 30.90 -2.91 -46.50
N VAL A 28 30.18 -3.91 -46.02
CA VAL A 28 28.76 -4.08 -46.30
C VAL A 28 28.02 -2.94 -45.58
N PRO A 29 27.19 -2.13 -46.26
CA PRO A 29 26.41 -1.11 -45.57
C PRO A 29 25.43 -1.80 -44.64
N THR A 30 25.64 -1.67 -43.35
CA THR A 30 24.68 -2.08 -42.34
C THR A 30 23.57 -1.04 -42.29
N ASN A 31 22.37 -1.40 -42.73
CA ASN A 31 21.18 -0.55 -42.50
C ASN A 31 21.07 -0.27 -41.02
N PRO A 32 20.77 0.99 -40.59
CA PRO A 32 20.49 1.29 -39.21
C PRO A 32 19.30 0.44 -38.74
N PRO A 33 19.33 -0.05 -37.49
CA PRO A 33 18.24 -0.86 -36.97
C PRO A 33 16.92 -0.06 -37.05
N THR A 34 15.91 -0.65 -37.66
CA THR A 34 14.56 -0.09 -37.71
C THR A 34 14.09 0.14 -36.27
N PRO A 35 13.64 1.35 -35.89
CA PRO A 35 13.15 1.59 -34.54
C PRO A 35 12.01 0.61 -34.25
N SER A 36 12.12 -0.11 -33.14
CA SER A 36 11.07 -1.00 -32.67
C SER A 36 9.81 -0.15 -32.41
N PRO A 37 8.63 -0.59 -32.88
CA PRO A 37 7.41 0.17 -32.65
C PRO A 37 7.23 0.37 -31.14
N THR A 38 7.07 1.63 -30.72
CA THR A 38 6.71 1.96 -29.35
C THR A 38 5.40 1.26 -29.01
N PRO A 39 5.33 0.43 -27.96
CA PRO A 39 4.08 -0.22 -27.59
C PRO A 39 3.00 0.86 -27.37
N LEU A 40 1.82 0.65 -27.98
CA LEU A 40 0.66 1.49 -27.72
C LEU A 40 0.38 1.50 -26.21
N PRO A 41 0.02 2.65 -25.61
CA PRO A 41 -0.38 2.69 -24.21
C PRO A 41 -1.53 1.70 -23.99
N THR A 42 -1.26 0.68 -23.17
CA THR A 42 -2.28 -0.31 -22.80
C THR A 42 -3.31 0.40 -21.92
N ILE A 43 -4.56 0.46 -22.37
CA ILE A 43 -5.66 0.97 -21.55
C ILE A 43 -5.77 0.05 -20.34
N PRO A 44 -5.73 0.58 -19.10
CA PRO A 44 -5.90 -0.23 -17.90
C PRO A 44 -7.22 -1.00 -17.96
N PRO A 45 -7.26 -2.27 -17.53
CA PRO A 45 -8.52 -3.01 -17.46
C PRO A 45 -9.52 -2.26 -16.60
N ALA A 46 -10.77 -2.21 -17.03
CA ALA A 46 -11.85 -1.59 -16.26
C ALA A 46 -12.00 -2.30 -14.91
N ALA A 47 -12.31 -1.54 -13.86
CA ALA A 47 -12.64 -2.12 -12.56
C ALA A 47 -13.86 -3.04 -12.69
N PRO A 48 -13.95 -4.11 -11.87
CA PRO A 48 -15.13 -4.95 -11.83
C PRO A 48 -16.39 -4.15 -11.53
N SER A 49 -17.50 -4.52 -12.19
CA SER A 49 -18.80 -3.90 -11.93
C SER A 49 -19.23 -4.11 -10.48
N TYR A 50 -19.89 -3.12 -9.91
CA TYR A 50 -20.41 -3.19 -8.53
C TYR A 50 -21.72 -2.42 -8.41
N THR A 51 -22.50 -2.79 -7.39
CA THR A 51 -23.67 -2.04 -6.93
C THR A 51 -23.32 -1.34 -5.64
N LEU A 52 -23.73 -0.07 -5.50
CA LEU A 52 -23.53 0.65 -4.25
C LEU A 52 -24.29 -0.03 -3.10
N GLY A 53 -23.63 -0.16 -1.97
CA GLY A 53 -24.22 -0.63 -0.74
C GLY A 53 -25.15 0.41 -0.10
N PRO A 54 -25.90 0.02 0.93
CA PRO A 54 -26.78 0.96 1.66
C PRO A 54 -25.96 2.07 2.30
N ALA A 55 -26.56 3.25 2.42
CA ALA A 55 -25.98 4.37 3.17
C ALA A 55 -25.79 3.99 4.65
N PRO A 56 -24.77 4.52 5.33
CA PRO A 56 -24.57 4.27 6.75
C PRO A 56 -25.73 4.86 7.58
N THR A 57 -26.15 4.13 8.62
CA THR A 57 -27.23 4.56 9.53
C THR A 57 -26.86 4.31 10.98
N GLY A 58 -27.16 5.29 11.86
CA GLY A 58 -26.91 5.15 13.30
C GLY A 58 -25.43 5.02 13.66
N CYS A 59 -24.54 5.59 12.88
CA CYS A 59 -23.12 5.56 13.18
C CYS A 59 -22.79 6.43 14.40
N PRO A 60 -21.76 6.03 15.18
CA PRO A 60 -21.34 6.80 16.35
C PRO A 60 -20.95 8.24 15.98
N THR A 61 -21.44 9.20 16.73
CA THR A 61 -21.10 10.64 16.61
C THR A 61 -19.99 11.07 17.58
N SER A 62 -19.52 10.15 18.42
CA SER A 62 -18.40 10.30 19.34
C SER A 62 -17.59 9.02 19.40
N THR A 63 -16.41 9.07 19.98
CA THR A 63 -15.51 7.91 20.14
C THR A 63 -16.26 6.72 20.73
N PRO A 64 -16.34 5.57 20.02
CA PRO A 64 -16.94 4.35 20.56
C PRO A 64 -16.16 3.81 21.76
N ALA A 65 -16.83 3.04 22.60
CA ALA A 65 -16.17 2.34 23.68
C ALA A 65 -15.15 1.32 23.13
N ALA A 66 -14.03 1.18 23.82
CA ALA A 66 -13.08 0.12 23.58
C ALA A 66 -13.75 -1.26 23.78
N LEU A 67 -13.39 -2.24 22.97
CA LEU A 67 -13.83 -3.61 23.21
C LEU A 67 -13.04 -4.21 24.38
N PRO A 68 -13.68 -4.99 25.27
CA PRO A 68 -12.97 -5.70 26.33
C PRO A 68 -11.84 -6.59 25.73
N ALA A 69 -10.70 -6.63 26.41
CA ALA A 69 -9.58 -7.48 26.01
C ALA A 69 -10.04 -8.95 25.90
N GLY A 70 -9.57 -9.65 24.87
CA GLY A 70 -10.00 -11.02 24.56
C GLY A 70 -11.31 -11.12 23.76
N THR A 71 -12.03 -10.03 23.56
CA THR A 71 -13.17 -10.02 22.63
C THR A 71 -12.68 -10.15 21.21
N THR A 72 -13.32 -11.02 20.43
CA THR A 72 -13.08 -11.15 19.00
C THR A 72 -14.36 -10.87 18.21
N ALA A 73 -14.21 -10.40 16.98
CA ALA A 73 -15.32 -10.29 16.03
C ALA A 73 -14.84 -10.70 14.64
N THR A 74 -15.76 -11.21 13.83
CA THR A 74 -15.51 -11.44 12.41
C THR A 74 -16.19 -10.35 11.60
N VAL A 75 -15.43 -9.64 10.77
CA VAL A 75 -15.96 -8.65 9.83
C VAL A 75 -15.72 -9.17 8.42
N THR A 76 -16.80 -9.36 7.66
CA THR A 76 -16.71 -9.61 6.23
C THR A 76 -16.87 -8.28 5.51
N MET A 77 -15.85 -7.88 4.80
CA MET A 77 -15.82 -6.69 3.96
C MET A 77 -16.00 -7.13 2.52
N THR A 78 -17.12 -6.78 1.90
CA THR A 78 -17.41 -7.05 0.50
C THR A 78 -16.85 -5.92 -0.35
N THR A 79 -16.04 -6.24 -1.34
CA THR A 79 -15.49 -5.28 -2.29
C THR A 79 -15.89 -5.62 -3.72
N ASN A 80 -15.70 -4.69 -4.65
CA ASN A 80 -15.88 -5.00 -6.08
C ASN A 80 -14.84 -5.99 -6.64
N TYR A 81 -13.82 -6.37 -5.86
CA TYR A 81 -12.81 -7.39 -6.20
C TYR A 81 -13.05 -8.74 -5.48
N GLY A 82 -14.00 -8.80 -4.53
CA GLY A 82 -14.33 -9.99 -3.74
C GLY A 82 -14.42 -9.69 -2.25
N ASN A 83 -14.55 -10.74 -1.46
CA ASN A 83 -14.69 -10.63 -0.01
C ASN A 83 -13.34 -10.72 0.70
N ILE A 84 -13.16 -9.88 1.72
CA ILE A 84 -12.05 -9.92 2.66
C ILE A 84 -12.65 -10.22 4.04
N VAL A 85 -12.27 -11.34 4.65
CA VAL A 85 -12.74 -11.74 5.98
C VAL A 85 -11.66 -11.38 7.00
N ILE A 86 -12.04 -10.59 7.99
CA ILE A 86 -11.16 -10.02 9.00
C ILE A 86 -11.55 -10.58 10.36
N LYS A 87 -10.62 -11.20 11.06
CA LYS A 87 -10.75 -11.44 12.50
C LYS A 87 -10.23 -10.22 13.23
N VAL A 88 -11.14 -9.51 13.90
CA VAL A 88 -10.81 -8.45 14.84
C VAL A 88 -10.48 -9.08 16.19
N ASP A 89 -9.42 -8.62 16.84
CA ASP A 89 -8.96 -9.12 18.13
C ASP A 89 -8.63 -7.92 19.05
N ALA A 90 -9.47 -7.69 20.04
CA ALA A 90 -9.31 -6.60 20.98
C ALA A 90 -8.08 -6.74 21.90
N SER A 91 -7.42 -7.90 21.92
CA SER A 91 -6.15 -8.07 22.67
C SER A 91 -5.00 -7.33 22.00
N LEU A 92 -5.10 -7.05 20.68
CA LEU A 92 -4.10 -6.28 19.94
C LEU A 92 -4.24 -4.78 20.18
N GLY A 93 -5.49 -4.28 20.19
CA GLY A 93 -5.80 -2.88 20.37
C GLY A 93 -7.30 -2.67 20.64
N PRO A 94 -7.70 -2.56 21.89
CA PRO A 94 -9.11 -2.47 22.28
C PRO A 94 -9.83 -1.24 21.73
N ASN A 95 -9.17 -0.07 21.67
CA ASN A 95 -9.74 1.16 21.11
C ASN A 95 -9.94 1.03 19.59
N ALA A 96 -8.92 0.57 18.89
CA ALA A 96 -8.97 0.35 17.45
C ALA A 96 -10.02 -0.69 17.05
N ALA A 97 -10.07 -1.82 17.78
CA ALA A 97 -11.07 -2.87 17.58
C ALA A 97 -12.50 -2.35 17.81
N GLY A 98 -12.72 -1.59 18.89
CA GLY A 98 -14.02 -0.98 19.22
C GLY A 98 -14.49 -0.03 18.13
N ALA A 99 -13.63 0.86 17.69
CA ALA A 99 -13.93 1.84 16.64
C ALA A 99 -14.25 1.13 15.30
N PHE A 100 -13.39 0.19 14.87
CA PHE A 100 -13.58 -0.52 13.61
C PHE A 100 -14.88 -1.33 13.59
N VAL A 101 -15.17 -2.09 14.64
CA VAL A 101 -16.40 -2.90 14.74
C VAL A 101 -17.64 -2.03 14.78
N ALA A 102 -17.64 -0.92 15.54
CA ALA A 102 -18.76 -0.02 15.61
C ALA A 102 -19.08 0.62 14.25
N LEU A 103 -18.04 1.06 13.53
CA LEU A 103 -18.17 1.65 12.20
C LEU A 103 -18.59 0.61 11.14
N ALA A 104 -18.07 -0.62 11.21
CA ALA A 104 -18.49 -1.68 10.31
C ALA A 104 -19.96 -2.05 10.49
N ARG A 105 -20.44 -2.11 11.74
CA ARG A 105 -21.85 -2.42 12.05
C ARG A 105 -22.86 -1.43 11.51
N CYS A 106 -22.53 -0.15 11.54
CA CYS A 106 -23.43 0.91 11.05
C CYS A 106 -23.32 1.13 9.53
N GLY A 107 -22.46 0.36 8.83
CA GLY A 107 -22.21 0.51 7.40
C GLY A 107 -21.37 1.74 7.06
N TYR A 108 -20.62 2.29 8.02
CA TYR A 108 -19.74 3.45 7.74
C TYR A 108 -18.78 3.21 6.59
N TYR A 109 -18.30 1.98 6.40
CA TYR A 109 -17.39 1.64 5.32
C TYR A 109 -18.09 1.38 3.97
N ASN A 110 -19.42 1.32 3.92
CA ASN A 110 -20.13 1.12 2.67
C ASN A 110 -19.87 2.27 1.69
N ASN A 111 -19.54 1.91 0.45
CA ASN A 111 -19.22 2.82 -0.65
C ASN A 111 -17.92 3.62 -0.46
N VAL A 112 -17.10 3.28 0.53
CA VAL A 112 -15.79 3.90 0.78
C VAL A 112 -14.73 3.22 -0.09
N LEU A 113 -13.81 4.02 -0.63
CA LEU A 113 -12.72 3.55 -1.49
C LEU A 113 -11.50 3.09 -0.67
N PHE A 114 -10.79 2.12 -1.22
CA PHE A 114 -9.36 2.03 -0.99
C PHE A 114 -8.71 3.16 -1.78
N HIS A 115 -8.45 4.26 -1.11
CA HIS A 115 -8.01 5.51 -1.76
C HIS A 115 -6.49 5.59 -1.92
N ARG A 116 -5.73 4.72 -1.23
CA ARG A 116 -4.27 4.66 -1.30
C ARG A 116 -3.81 3.21 -1.35
N ILE A 117 -2.96 2.91 -2.33
CA ILE A 117 -2.33 1.61 -2.50
C ILE A 117 -0.83 1.83 -2.72
N LYS A 118 -0.01 1.26 -1.85
CA LYS A 118 1.43 1.23 -2.00
C LYS A 118 1.88 -0.22 -2.11
N PRO A 119 2.16 -0.71 -3.34
CA PRO A 119 2.55 -2.10 -3.56
C PRO A 119 3.73 -2.53 -2.69
N GLY A 120 3.68 -3.75 -2.16
CA GLY A 120 4.68 -4.27 -1.23
C GLY A 120 4.65 -3.67 0.17
N PHE A 121 3.76 -2.71 0.44
CA PHE A 121 3.64 -2.06 1.74
C PHE A 121 2.22 -2.22 2.33
N VAL A 122 1.28 -1.38 1.92
CA VAL A 122 -0.11 -1.40 2.45
C VAL A 122 -1.15 -1.04 1.40
N ILE A 123 -2.41 -1.43 1.63
CA ILE A 123 -3.59 -0.83 1.04
C ILE A 123 -4.40 -0.14 2.13
N GLN A 124 -4.86 1.08 1.90
CA GLN A 124 -5.50 1.94 2.91
C GLN A 124 -6.89 2.39 2.45
N ALA A 125 -7.84 2.33 3.38
CA ALA A 125 -9.24 2.75 3.20
C ALA A 125 -9.77 3.45 4.45
N GLY A 126 -11.08 3.74 4.47
CA GLY A 126 -11.78 4.21 5.67
C GLY A 126 -11.98 5.72 5.75
N ASP A 127 -11.60 6.48 4.72
CA ASP A 127 -11.98 7.89 4.59
C ASP A 127 -13.44 8.01 4.14
N GLY A 128 -14.36 7.94 5.08
CA GLY A 128 -15.80 8.02 4.79
C GLY A 128 -16.31 9.42 4.51
N GLN A 129 -15.47 10.43 4.63
CA GLN A 129 -15.84 11.83 4.38
C GLN A 129 -15.53 12.26 2.95
N TYR A 130 -14.33 11.96 2.44
CA TYR A 130 -13.86 12.44 1.15
C TYR A 130 -13.73 11.34 0.09
N ALA A 131 -13.56 10.08 0.51
CA ALA A 131 -13.40 8.93 -0.38
C ALA A 131 -14.61 7.98 -0.36
N ARG A 132 -15.82 8.52 -0.35
CA ARG A 132 -17.09 7.77 -0.39
C ARG A 132 -17.88 8.11 -1.65
N LEU A 133 -18.32 7.09 -2.37
CA LEU A 133 -19.22 7.23 -3.51
C LEU A 133 -20.65 7.61 -3.06
N PRO A 134 -21.37 8.41 -3.86
CA PRO A 134 -20.98 8.99 -5.14
C PRO A 134 -20.17 10.29 -5.04
N SER A 135 -19.97 10.83 -3.83
CA SER A 135 -19.36 12.15 -3.62
C SER A 135 -17.90 12.02 -3.25
N LEU A 136 -17.00 12.18 -4.20
CA LEU A 136 -15.56 12.09 -4.01
C LEU A 136 -14.91 13.47 -3.99
N THR A 137 -13.88 13.63 -3.15
CA THR A 137 -13.03 14.83 -3.11
C THR A 137 -11.56 14.37 -3.13
N PRO A 138 -11.01 14.03 -4.32
CA PRO A 138 -9.71 13.38 -4.44
C PRO A 138 -8.55 14.14 -3.77
N ASP A 139 -8.55 15.48 -3.85
CA ASP A 139 -7.52 16.34 -3.24
C ASP A 139 -7.48 16.26 -1.70
N LYS A 140 -8.52 15.65 -1.09
CA LYS A 140 -8.65 15.48 0.36
C LYS A 140 -8.63 14.01 0.80
N PHE A 141 -8.36 13.08 -0.11
CA PHE A 141 -8.27 11.68 0.26
C PHE A 141 -7.24 11.47 1.38
N GLY A 142 -7.62 10.65 2.36
CA GLY A 142 -6.79 10.37 3.53
C GLY A 142 -6.88 11.42 4.65
N GLN A 143 -7.64 12.50 4.46
CA GLN A 143 -7.80 13.57 5.48
C GLN A 143 -9.11 13.48 6.25
N GLY A 144 -10.07 12.67 5.79
CA GLY A 144 -11.39 12.57 6.36
C GLY A 144 -11.53 11.48 7.43
N GLY A 145 -12.62 11.60 8.19
CA GLY A 145 -12.95 10.66 9.25
C GLY A 145 -14.39 10.86 9.75
N PRO A 146 -14.78 10.20 10.85
CA PRO A 146 -16.14 10.26 11.40
C PRO A 146 -16.39 11.48 12.30
N GLY A 147 -15.43 12.38 12.43
CA GLY A 147 -15.54 13.58 13.29
C GLY A 147 -15.03 13.38 14.72
N TRP A 148 -14.43 12.24 15.02
CA TRP A 148 -13.81 11.91 16.32
C TRP A 148 -12.55 11.07 16.11
N THR A 149 -11.73 10.97 17.14
CA THR A 149 -10.50 10.16 17.17
C THR A 149 -10.53 9.17 18.33
N ILE A 150 -9.59 8.22 18.33
CA ILE A 150 -9.40 7.25 19.41
C ILE A 150 -8.04 7.45 20.09
N PRO A 151 -7.91 7.08 21.36
CA PRO A 151 -6.61 6.90 21.98
C PRO A 151 -5.80 5.82 21.24
N ASP A 152 -4.49 6.01 21.09
CA ASP A 152 -3.62 4.99 20.52
C ASP A 152 -3.53 3.79 21.46
N ASP A 153 -3.61 2.59 20.87
CA ASP A 153 -3.34 1.36 21.58
C ASP A 153 -1.84 1.03 21.55
N LYS A 154 -1.35 0.40 22.61
CA LYS A 154 0.04 -0.04 22.66
C LYS A 154 0.29 -1.15 21.63
N VAL A 155 1.22 -0.92 20.72
CA VAL A 155 1.68 -1.95 19.76
C VAL A 155 2.52 -2.99 20.52
N THR A 156 2.09 -4.24 20.50
CA THR A 156 2.72 -5.35 21.23
C THR A 156 3.31 -6.43 20.33
N THR A 157 2.98 -6.41 19.04
CA THR A 157 3.46 -7.38 18.06
C THR A 157 4.07 -6.68 16.85
N ILE A 158 4.82 -7.44 16.04
CA ILE A 158 5.34 -6.94 14.76
C ILE A 158 4.23 -6.90 13.71
N TYR A 159 4.31 -5.96 12.77
CA TYR A 159 3.40 -5.91 11.63
C TYR A 159 3.76 -7.01 10.64
N LYS A 160 2.77 -7.81 10.27
CA LYS A 160 2.91 -8.91 9.32
C LYS A 160 1.88 -8.79 8.21
N ARG A 161 2.16 -9.43 7.09
CA ARG A 161 1.23 -9.56 5.98
C ARG A 161 -0.16 -10.01 6.48
N GLY A 162 -1.20 -9.28 6.02
CA GLY A 162 -2.59 -9.51 6.41
C GLY A 162 -3.02 -8.82 7.69
N MET A 163 -2.10 -8.23 8.47
CA MET A 163 -2.45 -7.47 9.67
C MET A 163 -3.14 -6.16 9.32
N LEU A 164 -4.13 -5.79 10.14
CA LEU A 164 -4.82 -4.51 10.05
C LEU A 164 -4.43 -3.60 11.21
N ALA A 165 -4.24 -2.33 10.90
CA ALA A 165 -4.04 -1.29 11.90
C ALA A 165 -4.76 0.01 11.51
N ILE A 166 -5.09 0.84 12.51
CA ILE A 166 -5.65 2.17 12.30
C ILE A 166 -4.54 3.10 11.79
N ALA A 167 -4.84 3.79 10.70
CA ALA A 167 -3.99 4.88 10.21
C ALA A 167 -4.20 6.12 11.10
N ASN A 168 -3.11 6.80 11.45
CA ASN A 168 -3.14 8.06 12.17
C ASN A 168 -2.36 9.14 11.40
N GLN A 169 -2.53 10.38 11.81
CA GLN A 169 -1.66 11.47 11.40
C GLN A 169 -0.41 11.43 12.30
N THR A 170 0.68 12.04 11.90
CA THR A 170 1.98 12.01 12.62
C THR A 170 1.94 12.39 14.11
N THR A 171 0.77 12.58 14.69
CA THR A 171 0.53 12.96 16.08
C THR A 171 -0.22 11.85 16.81
N ALA A 172 0.09 11.61 18.08
CA ALA A 172 -0.59 10.62 18.91
C ALA A 172 -2.09 10.91 19.04
N ASN A 173 -2.89 9.84 19.16
CA ASN A 173 -4.34 9.87 19.36
C ASN A 173 -5.12 10.56 18.21
N THR A 174 -4.62 10.45 16.98
CA THR A 174 -5.28 10.98 15.78
C THR A 174 -5.88 9.89 14.90
N GLY A 175 -5.75 8.64 15.28
CA GLY A 175 -6.43 7.51 14.63
C GLY A 175 -7.94 7.64 14.73
N SER A 176 -8.68 7.17 13.71
CA SER A 176 -10.16 7.22 13.70
C SER A 176 -10.76 6.07 12.88
N SER A 177 -11.30 6.35 11.71
CA SER A 177 -11.92 5.35 10.82
C SER A 177 -10.98 4.77 9.78
N GLN A 178 -9.89 5.45 9.46
CA GLN A 178 -9.00 4.98 8.41
C GLN A 178 -8.14 3.82 8.91
N PHE A 179 -7.99 2.82 8.06
CA PHE A 179 -7.21 1.62 8.36
C PHE A 179 -6.40 1.20 7.14
N PHE A 180 -5.38 0.39 7.38
CA PHE A 180 -4.64 -0.25 6.30
C PHE A 180 -4.49 -1.75 6.55
N ILE A 181 -4.27 -2.48 5.45
CA ILE A 181 -3.91 -3.91 5.44
C ILE A 181 -2.46 -4.03 4.97
N VAL A 182 -1.64 -4.71 5.73
CA VAL A 182 -0.23 -4.94 5.42
C VAL A 182 -0.12 -5.97 4.30
N LEU A 183 0.66 -5.64 3.27
CA LEU A 183 0.84 -6.48 2.08
C LEU A 183 2.02 -7.43 2.17
N ASP A 184 3.07 -7.05 2.91
CA ASP A 184 4.30 -7.81 3.00
C ASP A 184 4.95 -7.66 4.39
N ASP A 185 5.66 -8.69 4.85
CA ASP A 185 6.33 -8.66 6.16
C ASP A 185 7.46 -7.63 6.23
N SER A 186 8.04 -7.24 5.10
CA SER A 186 9.05 -6.19 5.04
C SER A 186 8.53 -4.81 5.44
N ALA A 187 7.20 -4.59 5.37
CA ALA A 187 6.56 -3.37 5.85
C ALA A 187 6.84 -3.09 7.34
N GLN A 188 7.20 -4.12 8.13
CA GLN A 188 7.62 -3.97 9.52
C GLN A 188 8.79 -2.99 9.68
N THR A 189 9.68 -2.91 8.71
CA THR A 189 10.83 -2.00 8.75
C THR A 189 10.39 -0.54 8.89
N ASP A 190 9.37 -0.15 8.14
CA ASP A 190 8.85 1.22 8.13
C ASP A 190 7.79 1.43 9.23
N LEU A 191 6.87 0.48 9.40
CA LEU A 191 5.77 0.57 10.38
C LEU A 191 6.26 0.42 11.82
N GLY A 192 7.31 -0.36 12.05
CA GLY A 192 7.87 -0.65 13.36
C GLY A 192 9.10 0.19 13.72
N ALA A 193 9.51 1.16 12.89
CA ALA A 193 10.63 2.03 13.20
C ALA A 193 10.38 2.86 14.49
N ALA A 194 11.43 3.12 15.24
CA ALA A 194 11.34 3.88 16.51
C ALA A 194 10.76 5.30 16.32
N THR A 195 10.82 5.83 15.10
CA THR A 195 10.25 7.12 14.70
C THR A 195 8.87 6.98 14.04
N ALA A 196 8.42 5.75 13.79
CA ALA A 196 7.09 5.50 13.24
C ALA A 196 6.03 5.74 14.32
N ASN A 197 4.89 6.28 13.90
CA ASN A 197 3.73 6.36 14.77
C ASN A 197 3.29 4.95 15.15
N ASN A 198 2.87 4.78 16.39
CA ASN A 198 2.26 3.54 16.82
C ASN A 198 0.89 3.42 16.16
N TYR A 199 0.81 2.65 15.06
CA TYR A 199 -0.45 2.33 14.42
C TYR A 199 -1.15 1.23 15.20
N SER A 200 -2.24 1.56 15.88
CA SER A 200 -3.01 0.62 16.71
C SER A 200 -3.45 -0.59 15.90
N GLN A 201 -2.84 -1.74 16.17
CA GLN A 201 -3.18 -3.02 15.54
C GLN A 201 -4.51 -3.52 16.09
N PHE A 202 -5.37 -4.14 15.26
CA PHE A 202 -6.67 -4.60 15.75
C PHE A 202 -7.18 -5.90 15.13
N GLY A 203 -6.46 -6.49 14.19
CA GLY A 203 -6.93 -7.71 13.56
C GLY A 203 -6.08 -8.21 12.42
N ASN A 204 -6.52 -9.29 11.81
CA ASN A 204 -5.87 -9.95 10.69
C ASN A 204 -6.87 -10.44 9.65
N VAL A 205 -6.49 -10.42 8.39
CA VAL A 205 -7.23 -11.09 7.32
C VAL A 205 -7.11 -12.61 7.52
N THR A 206 -8.24 -13.28 7.61
CA THR A 206 -8.33 -14.74 7.76
C THR A 206 -8.73 -15.44 6.46
N SER A 207 -9.33 -14.70 5.52
CA SER A 207 -9.66 -15.19 4.18
C SER A 207 -9.74 -13.99 3.22
N GLY A 208 -9.41 -14.20 1.95
CA GLY A 208 -9.45 -13.16 0.92
C GLY A 208 -8.13 -12.38 0.78
N MET A 209 -6.98 -12.91 1.22
CA MET A 209 -5.69 -12.30 0.91
C MET A 209 -5.39 -12.28 -0.59
N ASP A 210 -5.92 -13.22 -1.37
CA ASP A 210 -5.87 -13.17 -2.84
C ASP A 210 -6.65 -11.99 -3.43
N VAL A 211 -7.74 -11.56 -2.76
CA VAL A 211 -8.49 -10.35 -3.10
C VAL A 211 -7.65 -9.11 -2.78
N VAL A 212 -7.01 -9.08 -1.60
CA VAL A 212 -6.09 -8.00 -1.20
C VAL A 212 -4.95 -7.87 -2.22
N ASP A 213 -4.39 -8.99 -2.69
CA ASP A 213 -3.32 -9.00 -3.70
C ASP A 213 -3.80 -8.46 -5.05
N LYS A 214 -5.01 -8.86 -5.49
CA LYS A 214 -5.62 -8.31 -6.71
C LYS A 214 -5.80 -6.79 -6.62
N ILE A 215 -6.24 -6.30 -5.46
CA ILE A 215 -6.35 -4.86 -5.18
C ILE A 215 -4.98 -4.18 -5.23
N ALA A 216 -3.94 -4.81 -4.68
CA ALA A 216 -2.59 -4.26 -4.68
C ALA A 216 -1.96 -4.13 -6.08
N LEU A 217 -2.51 -4.83 -7.08
CA LEU A 217 -2.02 -4.86 -8.46
C LEU A 217 -2.83 -3.99 -9.44
N VAL A 218 -3.85 -3.25 -8.97
CA VAL A 218 -4.61 -2.36 -9.86
C VAL A 218 -3.74 -1.24 -10.40
N PRO A 219 -4.05 -0.71 -11.59
CA PRO A 219 -3.34 0.46 -12.13
C PRO A 219 -3.46 1.66 -11.17
N LEU A 220 -2.33 2.29 -10.91
CA LEU A 220 -2.22 3.42 -9.99
C LEU A 220 -1.89 4.71 -10.75
N GLY A 221 -2.34 5.83 -10.21
CA GLY A 221 -2.14 7.18 -10.69
C GLY A 221 -2.17 8.19 -9.54
N GLY A 222 -2.54 9.44 -9.84
CA GLY A 222 -2.44 10.55 -8.90
C GLY A 222 -1.01 11.05 -8.73
N ASP A 223 -0.82 12.16 -8.02
CA ASP A 223 0.47 12.85 -7.91
C ASP A 223 1.57 11.98 -7.28
N ASN A 224 1.20 11.10 -6.35
CA ASN A 224 2.14 10.20 -5.67
C ASN A 224 2.20 8.80 -6.30
N GLY A 225 1.41 8.51 -7.36
CA GLY A 225 1.34 7.18 -7.96
C GLY A 225 0.77 6.10 -7.02
N GLU A 226 0.00 6.48 -6.01
CA GLU A 226 -0.57 5.56 -5.00
C GLU A 226 -2.12 5.50 -5.03
N MET A 227 -2.77 6.28 -5.89
CA MET A 227 -4.23 6.30 -6.02
C MET A 227 -4.70 5.35 -7.13
N PRO A 228 -5.67 4.44 -6.89
CA PRO A 228 -6.24 3.61 -7.95
C PRO A 228 -6.83 4.44 -9.09
N VAL A 229 -6.48 4.12 -10.34
CA VAL A 229 -7.05 4.77 -11.54
C VAL A 229 -8.54 4.48 -11.68
N GLN A 230 -8.94 3.27 -11.29
CA GLN A 230 -10.34 2.85 -11.24
C GLN A 230 -10.75 2.62 -9.78
N PRO A 231 -11.99 2.94 -9.39
CA PRO A 231 -12.43 2.79 -8.01
C PRO A 231 -12.30 1.36 -7.49
N VAL A 232 -11.63 1.20 -6.36
CA VAL A 232 -11.66 -0.01 -5.53
C VAL A 232 -12.59 0.27 -4.36
N VAL A 233 -13.78 -0.35 -4.38
CA VAL A 233 -14.91 0.05 -3.52
C VAL A 233 -15.21 -1.03 -2.49
N ILE A 234 -15.39 -0.63 -1.25
CA ILE A 234 -16.03 -1.45 -0.21
C ILE A 234 -17.54 -1.28 -0.41
N THR A 235 -18.22 -2.30 -0.92
CA THR A 235 -19.66 -2.22 -1.20
C THR A 235 -20.52 -2.55 0.02
N GLY A 236 -19.94 -3.20 1.04
CA GLY A 236 -20.64 -3.51 2.27
C GLY A 236 -19.77 -4.15 3.34
N THR A 237 -20.26 -4.08 4.58
CA THR A 237 -19.65 -4.78 5.71
C THR A 237 -20.70 -5.52 6.51
N THR A 238 -20.38 -6.73 7.00
CA THR A 238 -21.17 -7.47 7.96
C THR A 238 -20.31 -7.85 9.16
N VAL A 239 -20.90 -7.83 10.35
CA VAL A 239 -20.18 -8.11 11.60
C VAL A 239 -20.85 -9.25 12.34
N THR A 240 -20.08 -10.26 12.70
CA THR A 240 -20.48 -11.35 13.61
C THR A 240 -19.61 -11.28 14.86
N VAL A 241 -20.24 -11.25 16.02
CA VAL A 241 -19.56 -11.38 17.32
C VAL A 241 -19.98 -12.73 17.88
N PRO A 242 -19.06 -13.54 18.39
CA PRO A 242 -19.35 -14.83 18.99
C PRO A 242 -20.29 -14.72 20.20
#